data_0401213994804dcc5400fbf09198ed10
#
_entry.id   0401213994804dcc5400fbf09198ed10
#
_cell.length_a   1.000
_cell.length_b   1.000
_cell.length_c   1.000
_cell.angle_alpha   90.00
_cell.angle_beta   90.00
_cell.angle_gamma   90.00
#
_symmetry.space_group_name_H-M   'P 1'
#
loop_
_entity.id
_entity.type
_entity.pdbx_description
1 polymer ?
#
loop_
_entity_poly.entity_id
_entity_poly.type
_entity_poly.pdbx_seq_one_letter_code
_entity_poly.pdbx_strand_id
1 'polypeptide(L)'
;MNKEVYLLDMTSVIAGTQFRGQFEARMKSIIDECKNLGNIILVIDEIHNIIGAGDAEHSMNAADILKPSLSNGEIQLVGTTTLKEYRKYIEKDSALERRFQPVIVEEPSITDSIDILEGIKKYYEEFHKVKISTDVIKQAVIMSEKYIHDRFLPDKAIDILDEACSRINLNNKELYQLEILKNQLKDVQEDKEEAASA
;
A
#
# COMPACT_ATOMS: atom_id res chain seq x y z
N MET A 1 -0.19 13.52 -25.79
CA MET A 1 0.77 12.53 -25.26
C MET A 1 0.04 11.66 -24.23
N ASN A 2 0.15 10.36 -24.34
CA ASN A 2 -0.37 9.47 -23.29
C ASN A 2 0.52 9.63 -22.06
N LYS A 3 -0.07 9.91 -20.91
CA LYS A 3 0.65 9.96 -19.63
C LYS A 3 0.83 8.54 -19.10
N GLU A 4 1.98 8.29 -18.51
CA GLU A 4 2.32 7.03 -17.85
C GLU A 4 2.51 7.27 -16.37
N VAL A 5 1.93 6.39 -15.54
CA VAL A 5 1.96 6.53 -14.07
C VAL A 5 2.87 5.45 -13.50
N TYR A 6 3.88 5.87 -12.75
CA TYR A 6 4.84 4.99 -12.09
C TYR A 6 4.82 5.18 -10.59
N LEU A 7 4.61 4.09 -9.86
CA LEU A 7 4.78 4.06 -8.40
C LEU A 7 6.27 3.89 -8.08
N LEU A 8 6.84 4.87 -7.37
CA LEU A 8 8.21 4.80 -6.90
C LEU A 8 8.27 4.08 -5.54
N ASP A 9 8.82 2.88 -5.55
CA ASP A 9 9.13 2.16 -4.32
C ASP A 9 10.39 2.74 -3.67
N MET A 10 10.19 3.53 -2.63
CA MET A 10 11.27 4.17 -1.88
C MET A 10 12.18 3.15 -1.18
N THR A 11 11.65 2.01 -0.77
CA THR A 11 12.46 0.94 -0.16
C THR A 11 13.51 0.43 -1.14
N SER A 12 13.12 0.22 -2.39
CA SER A 12 14.03 -0.19 -3.48
C SER A 12 15.06 0.88 -3.81
N VAL A 13 14.70 2.16 -3.75
CA VAL A 13 15.64 3.27 -4.00
C VAL A 13 16.70 3.36 -2.92
N ILE A 14 16.33 3.12 -1.66
CA ILE A 14 17.22 3.15 -0.50
C ILE A 14 18.05 1.86 -0.40
N ALA A 15 17.53 0.72 -0.84
CA ALA A 15 18.19 -0.57 -0.72
C ALA A 15 19.59 -0.56 -1.34
N GLY A 16 20.59 -1.01 -0.56
CA GLY A 16 21.99 -1.07 -0.97
C GLY A 16 22.69 0.29 -1.06
N THR A 17 22.09 1.38 -0.59
CA THR A 17 22.79 2.67 -0.45
C THR A 17 23.39 2.75 0.95
N GLN A 18 24.72 2.65 1.03
CA GLN A 18 25.45 2.80 2.30
C GLN A 18 25.77 4.28 2.63
N PHE A 19 25.76 5.14 1.62
CA PHE A 19 26.12 6.54 1.73
C PHE A 19 25.03 7.44 1.12
N ARG A 20 24.81 8.60 1.74
CA ARG A 20 23.87 9.63 1.30
C ARG A 20 24.01 9.97 -0.20
N GLY A 21 25.24 10.10 -0.69
CA GLY A 21 25.49 10.44 -2.10
C GLY A 21 25.00 9.39 -3.11
N GLN A 22 24.92 8.11 -2.72
CA GLN A 22 24.38 7.06 -3.60
C GLN A 22 22.87 7.18 -3.77
N PHE A 23 22.15 7.46 -2.69
CA PHE A 23 20.72 7.74 -2.73
C PHE A 23 20.41 9.00 -3.57
N GLU A 24 21.16 10.08 -3.30
CA GLU A 24 21.01 11.34 -4.05
C GLU A 24 21.24 11.12 -5.55
N ALA A 25 22.25 10.36 -5.92
CA ALA A 25 22.54 10.04 -7.33
C ALA A 25 21.43 9.22 -7.99
N ARG A 26 20.85 8.21 -7.28
CA ARG A 26 19.72 7.43 -7.79
C ARG A 26 18.47 8.29 -7.98
N MET A 27 18.10 9.09 -6.96
CA MET A 27 16.96 10.00 -7.06
C MET A 27 17.11 10.99 -8.20
N LYS A 28 18.30 11.56 -8.34
CA LYS A 28 18.60 12.49 -9.45
C LYS A 28 18.46 11.79 -10.80
N SER A 29 18.97 10.57 -10.95
CA SER A 29 18.83 9.81 -12.19
C SER A 29 17.36 9.54 -12.54
N ILE A 30 16.51 9.16 -11.57
CA ILE A 30 15.07 8.98 -11.79
C ILE A 30 14.40 10.28 -12.22
N ILE A 31 14.72 11.38 -11.56
CA ILE A 31 14.17 12.71 -11.89
C ILE A 31 14.58 13.13 -13.31
N ASP A 32 15.85 12.95 -13.67
CA ASP A 32 16.37 13.30 -14.99
C ASP A 32 15.72 12.44 -16.08
N GLU A 33 15.45 11.17 -15.83
CA GLU A 33 14.70 10.31 -16.73
C GLU A 33 13.24 10.78 -16.90
N CYS A 34 12.56 11.12 -15.80
CA CYS A 34 11.19 11.68 -15.85
C CYS A 34 11.13 12.98 -16.68
N LYS A 35 12.14 13.84 -16.52
CA LYS A 35 12.24 15.10 -17.32
C LYS A 35 12.42 14.81 -18.81
N ASN A 36 13.32 13.88 -19.15
CA ASN A 36 13.63 13.54 -20.53
C ASN A 36 12.43 12.93 -21.25
N LEU A 37 11.66 12.10 -20.59
CA LEU A 37 10.46 11.47 -21.14
C LEU A 37 9.26 12.43 -21.21
N GLY A 38 9.09 13.29 -20.22
CA GLY A 38 8.08 14.36 -20.18
C GLY A 38 6.62 13.91 -20.08
N ASN A 39 6.34 12.62 -20.18
CA ASN A 39 5.00 12.03 -20.08
C ASN A 39 4.76 11.25 -18.76
N ILE A 40 5.73 11.25 -17.86
CA ILE A 40 5.69 10.50 -16.61
C ILE A 40 4.99 11.27 -15.50
N ILE A 41 4.10 10.57 -14.77
CA ILE A 41 3.56 10.98 -13.49
C ILE A 41 4.15 10.04 -12.44
N LEU A 42 5.00 10.58 -11.58
CA LEU A 42 5.61 9.80 -10.50
C LEU A 42 4.67 9.79 -9.30
N VAL A 43 4.41 8.62 -8.74
CA VAL A 43 3.61 8.44 -7.52
C VAL A 43 4.54 8.00 -6.40
N ILE A 44 4.50 8.68 -5.26
CA ILE A 44 5.26 8.33 -4.06
C ILE A 44 4.28 8.14 -2.92
N ASP A 45 4.21 6.90 -2.43
CA ASP A 45 3.41 6.60 -1.25
C ASP A 45 4.13 7.05 0.02
N GLU A 46 3.38 7.54 0.99
CA GLU A 46 3.91 8.09 2.24
C GLU A 46 5.04 9.11 2.03
N ILE A 47 4.84 10.07 1.14
CA ILE A 47 5.86 11.06 0.73
C ILE A 47 6.50 11.79 1.94
N HIS A 48 5.82 11.85 3.06
CA HIS A 48 6.34 12.45 4.30
C HIS A 48 7.59 11.73 4.83
N ASN A 49 7.76 10.44 4.53
CA ASN A 49 8.94 9.67 4.95
C ASN A 49 10.22 10.17 4.30
N ILE A 50 10.15 10.75 3.12
CA ILE A 50 11.31 11.28 2.40
C ILE A 50 11.48 12.79 2.55
N ILE A 51 10.40 13.51 2.89
CA ILE A 51 10.42 14.96 3.13
C ILE A 51 10.77 15.23 4.60
N GLY A 52 10.23 14.47 5.53
CA GLY A 52 10.40 14.67 6.98
C GLY A 52 11.66 14.05 7.57
N ALA A 53 12.37 13.26 6.81
CA ALA A 53 13.60 12.59 7.27
C ALA A 53 14.76 13.57 7.59
N GLY A 54 14.59 14.88 7.36
CA GLY A 54 15.60 15.92 7.61
C GLY A 54 15.91 16.23 9.08
N ASP A 55 15.11 15.74 10.03
CA ASP A 55 15.28 16.07 11.46
C ASP A 55 16.30 15.18 12.21
N ALA A 56 16.80 14.12 11.62
CA ALA A 56 17.85 13.29 12.18
C ALA A 56 19.19 13.59 11.50
N GLU A 57 20.26 13.74 12.26
CA GLU A 57 21.61 14.14 11.80
C GLU A 57 22.21 13.29 10.65
N HIS A 58 21.51 12.23 10.22
CA HIS A 58 21.94 11.31 9.15
C HIS A 58 20.81 11.02 8.14
N SER A 59 19.71 11.77 8.14
CA SER A 59 18.58 11.44 7.28
C SER A 59 18.74 12.03 5.87
N MET A 60 18.39 11.20 4.90
CA MET A 60 18.42 11.51 3.45
C MET A 60 17.21 12.40 3.12
N ASN A 61 17.43 13.70 2.96
CA ASN A 61 16.36 14.63 2.60
C ASN A 61 16.15 14.66 1.09
N ALA A 62 15.26 13.80 0.58
CA ALA A 62 14.90 13.81 -0.83
C ALA A 62 14.15 15.08 -1.24
N ALA A 63 13.62 15.84 -0.29
CA ALA A 63 12.96 17.10 -0.57
C ALA A 63 13.88 18.08 -1.29
N ASP A 64 15.13 18.16 -0.88
CA ASP A 64 16.09 19.10 -1.47
C ASP A 64 16.44 18.76 -2.92
N ILE A 65 16.31 17.48 -3.29
CA ILE A 65 16.52 17.00 -4.67
C ILE A 65 15.27 17.25 -5.53
N LEU A 66 14.08 17.05 -4.92
CA LEU A 66 12.79 17.21 -5.62
C LEU A 66 12.39 18.67 -5.81
N LYS A 67 12.66 19.53 -4.83
CA LYS A 67 12.27 20.96 -4.85
C LYS A 67 12.62 21.70 -6.12
N PRO A 68 13.85 21.63 -6.66
CA PRO A 68 14.19 22.36 -7.89
C PRO A 68 13.34 21.92 -9.08
N SER A 69 13.18 20.61 -9.26
CA SER A 69 12.44 20.04 -10.40
C SER A 69 10.94 20.27 -10.32
N LEU A 70 10.37 20.23 -9.12
CA LEU A 70 8.98 20.61 -8.86
C LEU A 70 8.77 22.10 -9.07
N SER A 71 9.75 22.92 -8.65
CA SER A 71 9.67 24.37 -8.77
C SER A 71 9.65 24.84 -10.22
N ASN A 72 10.38 24.16 -11.07
CA ASN A 72 10.45 24.46 -12.51
C ASN A 72 9.31 23.80 -13.31
N GLY A 73 8.46 22.97 -12.69
CA GLY A 73 7.42 22.21 -13.40
C GLY A 73 7.98 21.14 -14.36
N GLU A 74 9.21 20.67 -14.11
CA GLU A 74 9.91 19.72 -14.96
C GLU A 74 9.41 18.28 -14.78
N ILE A 75 8.80 17.98 -13.63
CA ILE A 75 8.22 16.67 -13.29
C ILE A 75 6.81 16.82 -12.76
N GLN A 76 6.00 15.78 -12.93
CA GLN A 76 4.68 15.64 -12.32
C GLN A 76 4.74 14.59 -11.21
N LEU A 77 4.33 14.97 -10.00
CA LEU A 77 4.42 14.13 -8.82
C LEU A 77 3.07 14.08 -8.11
N VAL A 78 2.65 12.90 -7.72
CA VAL A 78 1.53 12.63 -6.80
C VAL A 78 2.12 12.02 -5.54
N GLY A 79 1.90 12.64 -4.39
CA GLY A 79 2.32 12.10 -3.10
C GLY A 79 1.12 11.75 -2.23
N THR A 80 1.10 10.57 -1.62
CA THR A 80 0.12 10.25 -0.58
C THR A 80 0.68 10.57 0.79
N THR A 81 -0.17 11.02 1.71
CA THR A 81 0.22 11.29 3.10
C THR A 81 -1.02 11.45 3.96
N THR A 82 -0.86 11.46 5.28
CA THR A 82 -1.94 11.82 6.21
C THR A 82 -2.03 13.34 6.38
N LEU A 83 -3.22 13.85 6.76
CA LEU A 83 -3.40 15.27 7.05
C LEU A 83 -2.47 15.77 8.16
N LYS A 84 -2.16 14.92 9.14
CA LYS A 84 -1.24 15.23 10.23
C LYS A 84 0.19 15.44 9.73
N GLU A 85 0.66 14.53 8.88
CA GLU A 85 2.01 14.60 8.32
C GLU A 85 2.14 15.70 7.26
N TYR A 86 1.07 15.93 6.47
CA TYR A 86 1.01 17.06 5.54
C TYR A 86 1.24 18.40 6.25
N ARG A 87 0.49 18.66 7.34
CA ARG A 87 0.64 19.88 8.14
C ARG A 87 2.02 20.00 8.80
N LYS A 88 2.62 18.86 9.17
CA LYS A 88 3.92 18.84 9.85
C LYS A 88 5.08 19.12 8.90
N TYR A 89 5.07 18.53 7.70
CA TYR A 89 6.24 18.48 6.82
C TYR A 89 6.07 19.26 5.51
N ILE A 90 4.87 19.35 4.94
CA ILE A 90 4.66 19.99 3.64
C ILE A 90 4.18 21.43 3.82
N GLU A 91 3.14 21.66 4.61
CA GLU A 91 2.56 22.99 4.84
C GLU A 91 3.56 23.97 5.48
N LYS A 92 4.50 23.48 6.31
CA LYS A 92 5.54 24.31 6.92
C LYS A 92 6.69 24.67 5.96
N ASP A 93 6.86 23.93 4.92
CA ASP A 93 7.87 24.20 3.89
C ASP A 93 7.27 25.02 2.75
N SER A 94 7.50 26.32 2.76
CA SER A 94 6.90 27.24 1.78
C SER A 94 7.26 26.95 0.32
N ALA A 95 8.34 26.21 0.06
CA ALA A 95 8.73 25.80 -1.27
C ALA A 95 7.89 24.60 -1.76
N LEU A 96 7.57 23.66 -0.86
CA LEU A 96 6.72 22.51 -1.16
C LEU A 96 5.24 22.89 -1.17
N GLU A 97 4.78 23.68 -0.20
CA GLU A 97 3.39 24.14 -0.10
C GLU A 97 2.90 24.77 -1.41
N ARG A 98 3.72 25.60 -2.03
CA ARG A 98 3.38 26.27 -3.30
C ARG A 98 3.38 25.35 -4.52
N ARG A 99 3.88 24.11 -4.38
CA ARG A 99 4.05 23.16 -5.49
C ARG A 99 3.13 21.97 -5.40
N PHE A 100 2.63 21.67 -4.21
CA PHE A 100 1.64 20.63 -4.00
C PHE A 100 0.26 21.23 -3.77
N GLN A 101 -0.69 20.79 -4.57
CA GLN A 101 -2.09 21.08 -4.33
C GLN A 101 -2.68 19.92 -3.54
N PRO A 102 -3.20 20.14 -2.30
CA PRO A 102 -3.81 19.08 -1.53
C PRO A 102 -5.12 18.63 -2.16
N VAL A 103 -5.28 17.32 -2.26
CA VAL A 103 -6.53 16.64 -2.64
C VAL A 103 -6.92 15.79 -1.44
N ILE A 104 -8.00 16.19 -0.77
CA ILE A 104 -8.51 15.46 0.40
C ILE A 104 -9.32 14.27 -0.08
N VAL A 105 -8.93 13.08 0.39
CA VAL A 105 -9.71 11.85 0.23
C VAL A 105 -10.49 11.64 1.51
N GLU A 106 -11.82 11.78 1.42
CA GLU A 106 -12.71 11.62 2.56
C GLU A 106 -12.99 10.15 2.84
N GLU A 107 -13.37 9.85 4.08
CA GLU A 107 -13.82 8.52 4.48
C GLU A 107 -15.08 8.15 3.68
N PRO A 108 -15.17 6.94 3.09
CA PRO A 108 -16.35 6.53 2.36
C PRO A 108 -17.56 6.38 3.28
N SER A 109 -18.74 6.59 2.73
CA SER A 109 -19.98 6.35 3.46
C SER A 109 -20.17 4.87 3.82
N ILE A 110 -21.09 4.56 4.74
CA ILE A 110 -21.46 3.17 5.07
C ILE A 110 -21.89 2.42 3.79
N THR A 111 -22.65 3.06 2.91
CA THR A 111 -23.13 2.46 1.67
C THR A 111 -21.96 2.15 0.73
N ASP A 112 -21.10 3.14 0.49
CA ASP A 112 -19.92 2.95 -0.35
C ASP A 112 -18.97 1.89 0.21
N SER A 113 -18.82 1.83 1.53
CA SER A 113 -18.00 0.81 2.20
C SER A 113 -18.56 -0.60 2.02
N ILE A 114 -19.89 -0.76 2.04
CA ILE A 114 -20.54 -2.04 1.73
C ILE A 114 -20.22 -2.45 0.29
N ASP A 115 -20.34 -1.52 -0.67
CA ASP A 115 -20.05 -1.79 -2.07
C ASP A 115 -18.57 -2.14 -2.30
N ILE A 116 -17.66 -1.46 -1.60
CA ILE A 116 -16.23 -1.78 -1.61
C ILE A 116 -15.99 -3.21 -1.12
N LEU A 117 -16.54 -3.58 0.05
CA LEU A 117 -16.36 -4.91 0.62
C LEU A 117 -17.00 -6.00 -0.25
N GLU A 118 -18.15 -5.73 -0.87
CA GLU A 118 -18.75 -6.64 -1.85
C GLU A 118 -17.83 -6.88 -3.06
N GLY A 119 -17.14 -5.83 -3.52
CA GLY A 119 -16.20 -5.93 -4.62
C GLY A 119 -14.96 -6.79 -4.31
N ILE A 120 -14.48 -6.74 -3.06
CA ILE A 120 -13.27 -7.45 -2.64
C ILE A 120 -13.53 -8.80 -1.96
N LYS A 121 -14.77 -9.12 -1.57
CA LYS A 121 -15.12 -10.32 -0.81
C LYS A 121 -14.60 -11.62 -1.41
N LYS A 122 -14.60 -11.71 -2.75
CA LYS A 122 -14.15 -12.90 -3.45
C LYS A 122 -12.71 -13.29 -3.12
N TYR A 123 -11.82 -12.29 -2.93
CA TYR A 123 -10.43 -12.52 -2.56
C TYR A 123 -10.34 -13.13 -1.15
N TYR A 124 -11.14 -12.63 -0.20
CA TYR A 124 -11.21 -13.16 1.16
C TYR A 124 -11.85 -14.55 1.22
N GLU A 125 -12.91 -14.80 0.43
CA GLU A 125 -13.53 -16.12 0.29
C GLU A 125 -12.54 -17.17 -0.22
N GLU A 126 -11.76 -16.80 -1.25
CA GLU A 126 -10.75 -17.68 -1.84
C GLU A 126 -9.58 -17.94 -0.89
N PHE A 127 -9.11 -16.90 -0.19
CA PHE A 127 -7.98 -17.00 0.73
C PHE A 127 -8.33 -17.81 1.98
N HIS A 128 -9.42 -17.48 2.65
CA HIS A 128 -9.84 -18.13 3.90
C HIS A 128 -10.67 -19.40 3.69
N LYS A 129 -11.01 -19.76 2.46
CA LYS A 129 -11.86 -20.93 2.14
C LYS A 129 -13.22 -20.88 2.83
N VAL A 130 -13.82 -19.71 2.92
CA VAL A 130 -15.13 -19.46 3.52
C VAL A 130 -16.09 -18.85 2.51
N LYS A 131 -17.38 -18.80 2.85
CA LYS A 131 -18.39 -18.05 2.09
C LYS A 131 -18.86 -16.87 2.91
N ILE A 132 -18.92 -15.70 2.27
CA ILE A 132 -19.31 -14.45 2.89
C ILE A 132 -20.62 -13.97 2.26
N SER A 133 -21.69 -13.89 3.05
CA SER A 133 -22.95 -13.34 2.58
C SER A 133 -22.94 -11.81 2.62
N THR A 134 -23.77 -11.19 1.78
CA THR A 134 -23.99 -9.72 1.79
C THR A 134 -24.42 -9.21 3.17
N ASP A 135 -25.20 -9.98 3.92
CA ASP A 135 -25.63 -9.59 5.26
C ASP A 135 -24.46 -9.55 6.26
N VAL A 136 -23.48 -10.46 6.15
CA VAL A 136 -22.26 -10.42 6.97
C VAL A 136 -21.44 -9.16 6.64
N ILE A 137 -21.31 -8.80 5.38
CA ILE A 137 -20.64 -7.56 4.95
C ILE A 137 -21.31 -6.34 5.55
N LYS A 138 -22.64 -6.23 5.42
CA LYS A 138 -23.40 -5.12 6.01
C LYS A 138 -23.19 -5.03 7.51
N GLN A 139 -23.23 -6.17 8.22
CA GLN A 139 -23.01 -6.20 9.66
C GLN A 139 -21.56 -5.80 10.02
N ALA A 140 -20.56 -6.25 9.27
CA ALA A 140 -19.17 -5.87 9.49
C ALA A 140 -18.99 -4.35 9.40
N VAL A 141 -19.54 -3.69 8.37
CA VAL A 141 -19.48 -2.24 8.19
C VAL A 141 -20.23 -1.51 9.31
N ILE A 142 -21.48 -1.90 9.60
CA ILE A 142 -22.30 -1.23 10.63
C ILE A 142 -21.67 -1.39 12.02
N MET A 143 -21.19 -2.58 12.36
CA MET A 143 -20.58 -2.83 13.67
C MET A 143 -19.23 -2.14 13.80
N SER A 144 -18.39 -2.12 12.76
CA SER A 144 -17.13 -1.39 12.78
C SER A 144 -17.35 0.10 13.02
N GLU A 145 -18.33 0.69 12.33
CA GLU A 145 -18.69 2.10 12.53
C GLU A 145 -19.19 2.39 13.94
N LYS A 146 -19.98 1.49 14.50
CA LYS A 146 -20.57 1.66 15.82
C LYS A 146 -19.58 1.50 16.97
N TYR A 147 -18.59 0.61 16.84
CA TYR A 147 -17.75 0.19 17.97
C TYR A 147 -16.26 0.54 17.82
N ILE A 148 -15.79 0.85 16.59
CA ILE A 148 -14.39 1.21 16.33
C ILE A 148 -14.31 2.67 15.93
N HIS A 149 -13.77 3.51 16.82
CA HIS A 149 -13.72 4.97 16.65
C HIS A 149 -12.32 5.52 16.33
N ASP A 150 -11.30 4.69 16.46
CA ASP A 150 -9.89 5.05 16.26
C ASP A 150 -9.37 4.73 14.85
N ARG A 151 -10.23 4.17 13.99
CA ARG A 151 -9.94 3.81 12.60
C ARG A 151 -11.06 4.25 11.67
N PHE A 152 -10.76 4.33 10.38
CA PHE A 152 -11.66 4.78 9.34
C PHE A 152 -12.20 3.62 8.49
N LEU A 153 -13.37 3.84 7.88
CA LEU A 153 -13.88 2.98 6.80
C LEU A 153 -13.03 3.20 5.53
N PRO A 154 -12.86 2.19 4.67
CA PRO A 154 -13.38 0.81 4.80
C PRO A 154 -12.51 -0.09 5.68
N ASP A 155 -11.29 0.31 6.06
CA ASP A 155 -10.25 -0.53 6.67
C ASP A 155 -10.73 -1.23 7.94
N LYS A 156 -11.38 -0.49 8.86
CA LYS A 156 -11.91 -1.09 10.10
C LYS A 156 -12.94 -2.20 9.86
N ALA A 157 -13.70 -2.13 8.76
CA ALA A 157 -14.65 -3.17 8.39
C ALA A 157 -13.97 -4.36 7.70
N ILE A 158 -12.94 -4.10 6.92
CA ILE A 158 -12.08 -5.11 6.29
C ILE A 158 -11.36 -5.92 7.37
N ASP A 159 -10.78 -5.27 8.38
CA ASP A 159 -10.11 -5.94 9.50
C ASP A 159 -11.05 -6.90 10.26
N ILE A 160 -12.28 -6.46 10.54
CA ILE A 160 -13.29 -7.32 11.18
C ILE A 160 -13.63 -8.51 10.30
N LEU A 161 -13.80 -8.29 9.00
CA LEU A 161 -14.14 -9.34 8.06
C LEU A 161 -13.02 -10.37 7.96
N ASP A 162 -11.77 -9.92 7.85
CA ASP A 162 -10.59 -10.77 7.77
C ASP A 162 -10.42 -11.62 9.04
N GLU A 163 -10.52 -11.01 10.22
CA GLU A 163 -10.44 -11.69 11.52
C GLU A 163 -11.55 -12.73 11.68
N ALA A 164 -12.80 -12.39 11.28
CA ALA A 164 -13.92 -13.31 11.35
C ALA A 164 -13.72 -14.52 10.42
N CYS A 165 -13.28 -14.28 9.18
CA CYS A 165 -12.99 -15.32 8.21
C CYS A 165 -11.85 -16.25 8.68
N SER A 166 -10.78 -15.67 9.20
CA SER A 166 -9.64 -16.39 9.77
C SER A 166 -10.08 -17.30 10.93
N ARG A 167 -10.89 -16.78 11.84
CA ARG A 167 -11.40 -17.54 12.99
C ARG A 167 -12.30 -18.70 12.58
N ILE A 168 -13.15 -18.50 11.55
CA ILE A 168 -13.99 -19.57 11.02
C ILE A 168 -13.12 -20.67 10.38
N ASN A 169 -12.14 -20.28 9.58
CA ASN A 169 -11.21 -21.22 8.94
C ASN A 169 -10.46 -22.06 10.00
N LEU A 170 -9.84 -21.42 11.00
CA LEU A 170 -9.10 -22.10 12.07
C LEU A 170 -9.97 -23.07 12.88
N ASN A 171 -11.25 -22.78 13.03
CA ASN A 171 -12.18 -23.66 13.75
C ASN A 171 -12.74 -24.81 12.88
N ASN A 172 -12.49 -24.79 11.58
CA ASN A 172 -12.98 -25.80 10.64
C ASN A 172 -12.03 -27.01 10.60
N LYS A 173 -12.31 -28.01 11.45
CA LYS A 173 -11.51 -29.24 11.55
C LYS A 173 -11.44 -30.03 10.23
N GLU A 174 -12.47 -29.97 9.42
CA GLU A 174 -12.52 -30.68 8.13
C GLU A 174 -11.56 -30.05 7.10
N LEU A 175 -11.49 -28.73 7.05
CA LEU A 175 -10.52 -28.03 6.22
C LEU A 175 -9.08 -28.33 6.64
N TYR A 176 -8.81 -28.34 7.93
CA TYR A 176 -7.50 -28.71 8.47
C TYR A 176 -7.08 -30.14 8.09
N GLN A 177 -8.00 -31.10 8.23
CA GLN A 177 -7.74 -32.48 7.82
C GLN A 177 -7.51 -32.59 6.29
N LEU A 178 -8.26 -31.85 5.50
CA LEU A 178 -8.11 -31.85 4.05
C LEU A 178 -6.74 -31.28 3.63
N GLU A 179 -6.23 -30.26 4.30
CA GLU A 179 -4.89 -29.71 4.04
C GLU A 179 -3.78 -30.71 4.40
N ILE A 180 -3.90 -31.40 5.54
CA ILE A 180 -2.96 -32.47 5.92
C ILE A 180 -2.92 -33.55 4.85
N LEU A 181 -4.09 -34.03 4.40
CA LEU A 181 -4.18 -35.07 3.37
C LEU A 181 -3.62 -34.62 2.02
N LYS A 182 -3.83 -33.34 1.65
CA LYS A 182 -3.23 -32.80 0.42
C LYS A 182 -1.71 -32.74 0.46
N ASN A 183 -1.15 -32.31 1.61
CA ASN A 183 0.30 -32.29 1.79
C ASN A 183 0.88 -33.71 1.75
N GLN A 184 0.27 -34.66 2.45
CA GLN A 184 0.70 -36.07 2.38
C GLN A 184 0.63 -36.63 0.96
N LEU A 185 -0.42 -36.30 0.19
CA LEU A 185 -0.54 -36.72 -1.19
C LEU A 185 0.57 -36.15 -2.06
N LYS A 186 0.94 -34.88 -1.84
CA LYS A 186 2.02 -34.23 -2.55
C LYS A 186 3.38 -34.90 -2.25
N ASP A 187 3.65 -35.15 -0.98
CA ASP A 187 4.89 -35.83 -0.55
C ASP A 187 5.02 -37.21 -1.20
N VAL A 188 3.93 -38.01 -1.21
CA VAL A 188 3.91 -39.33 -1.85
C VAL A 188 4.05 -39.23 -3.37
N GLN A 189 3.54 -38.17 -3.99
CA GLN A 189 3.73 -37.95 -5.44
C GLN A 189 5.19 -37.61 -5.78
N GLU A 190 5.82 -36.75 -4.96
CA GLU A 190 7.25 -36.42 -5.12
C GLU A 190 8.14 -37.64 -4.92
N ASP A 191 7.91 -38.45 -3.88
CA ASP A 191 8.63 -39.71 -3.63
C ASP A 191 8.47 -40.70 -4.82
N LYS A 192 7.26 -40.77 -5.41
CA LYS A 192 7.01 -41.63 -6.56
C LYS A 192 7.76 -41.17 -7.81
N GLU A 193 7.83 -39.85 -8.04
CA GLU A 193 8.56 -39.28 -9.18
C GLU A 193 10.05 -39.49 -9.03
N GLU A 194 10.61 -39.33 -7.81
CA GLU A 194 12.01 -39.63 -7.51
C GLU A 194 12.35 -41.10 -7.73
N ALA A 195 11.47 -42.01 -7.25
CA ALA A 195 11.65 -43.44 -7.44
C ALA A 195 11.54 -43.90 -8.90
N ALA A 196 10.79 -43.16 -9.74
CA ALA A 196 10.64 -43.46 -11.16
C ALA A 196 11.79 -42.91 -12.01
N SER A 197 12.58 -41.96 -11.47
CA SER A 197 13.73 -41.32 -12.14
C SER A 197 15.07 -41.93 -11.75
N ALA A 198 15.09 -42.84 -10.77
CA ALA A 198 16.26 -43.58 -10.31
C ALA A 198 16.36 -44.94 -11.01
#